data_afe70681c3a5abca66e563f1a82abba0
#
_entry.id   afe70681c3a5abca66e563f1a82abba0
#
_cell.length_a   1.000
_cell.length_b   1.000
_cell.length_c   1.000
_cell.angle_alpha   90.00
_cell.angle_beta   90.00
_cell.angle_gamma   90.00
#
_symmetry.space_group_name_H-M   'P 1'
#
loop_
_entity.id
_entity.type
_entity.pdbx_description
1 polymer ?
#
loop_
_entity_poly.entity_id
_entity_poly.type
_entity_poly.pdbx_seq_one_letter_code
_entity_poly.pdbx_strand_id
1 'polypeptide(L)'
;MVTTGREKLKPFRYPVIVKPNAEGTSKGITSASVVKDETAARAAAKQLVDRYHQPALIEEYITGREFTVGLLGERRPKVLPPMEVVFVDPPTHPVYGYEEKQTDTPRVRFECPAQLTPSELRRIEKVVRDTFAALACRDVARVDLRMTKDGRVYVIEINPLPGLTPDFSDLCVIAKVAGMDYRSLI
;
A
#
# COMPACT_ATOMS: atom_id res chain seq x y z
N MET A 1 -12.33 -11.67 -6.38
CA MET A 1 -11.26 -12.39 -7.09
C MET A 1 -11.80 -12.92 -8.42
N VAL A 2 -10.95 -12.96 -9.42
CA VAL A 2 -11.23 -13.44 -10.77
C VAL A 2 -10.19 -14.49 -11.12
N THR A 3 -10.61 -15.69 -11.46
CA THR A 3 -9.71 -16.82 -11.76
C THR A 3 -9.60 -17.13 -13.25
N THR A 4 -10.65 -16.87 -14.01
CA THR A 4 -10.72 -17.17 -15.46
C THR A 4 -11.05 -15.96 -16.31
N GLY A 5 -11.44 -14.83 -15.71
CA GLY A 5 -11.96 -13.66 -16.40
C GLY A 5 -13.43 -13.78 -16.84
N ARG A 6 -14.08 -14.92 -16.59
CA ARG A 6 -15.48 -15.20 -16.99
C ARG A 6 -16.48 -15.07 -15.85
N GLU A 7 -16.01 -14.86 -14.62
CA GLU A 7 -16.83 -14.76 -13.42
C GLU A 7 -17.77 -13.54 -13.51
N LYS A 8 -18.96 -13.67 -12.89
CA LYS A 8 -19.84 -12.53 -12.70
C LYS A 8 -19.20 -11.55 -11.70
N LEU A 9 -18.82 -10.36 -12.16
CA LEU A 9 -18.31 -9.33 -11.28
C LEU A 9 -19.44 -8.73 -10.45
N LYS A 10 -19.15 -8.38 -9.20
CA LYS A 10 -20.03 -7.52 -8.41
C LYS A 10 -19.97 -6.10 -9.01
N PRO A 11 -21.03 -5.28 -8.83
CA PRO A 11 -20.96 -3.89 -9.24
C PRO A 11 -19.86 -3.17 -8.44
N PHE A 12 -18.98 -2.48 -9.14
CA PHE A 12 -17.90 -1.65 -8.58
C PHE A 12 -18.18 -0.17 -8.82
N ARG A 13 -17.63 0.67 -7.96
CA ARG A 13 -17.42 2.07 -8.27
C ARG A 13 -16.09 2.21 -9.01
N TYR A 14 -16.16 2.66 -10.26
CA TYR A 14 -14.96 2.89 -11.05
C TYR A 14 -14.33 4.27 -10.74
N PRO A 15 -12.99 4.41 -10.91
CA PRO A 15 -12.06 3.39 -11.40
C PRO A 15 -11.78 2.28 -10.39
N VAL A 16 -11.35 1.12 -10.91
CA VAL A 16 -10.88 0.00 -10.10
C VAL A 16 -9.41 -0.28 -10.40
N ILE A 17 -8.71 -0.89 -9.45
CA ILE A 17 -7.36 -1.42 -9.66
C ILE A 17 -7.44 -2.94 -9.80
N VAL A 18 -6.71 -3.47 -10.77
CA VAL A 18 -6.60 -4.91 -11.03
C VAL A 18 -5.17 -5.34 -10.79
N LYS A 19 -4.97 -6.29 -9.88
CA LYS A 19 -3.64 -6.73 -9.44
C LYS A 19 -3.57 -8.25 -9.25
N PRO A 20 -2.37 -8.87 -9.32
CA PRO A 20 -2.21 -10.26 -8.92
C PRO A 20 -2.61 -10.44 -7.46
N ASN A 21 -3.22 -11.60 -7.13
CA ASN A 21 -3.70 -11.84 -5.77
C ASN A 21 -2.59 -12.19 -4.77
N ALA A 22 -1.50 -12.80 -5.22
CA ALA A 22 -0.48 -13.39 -4.36
C ALA A 22 0.96 -12.95 -4.72
N GLU A 23 1.13 -11.80 -5.38
CA GLU A 23 2.45 -11.21 -5.62
C GLU A 23 2.78 -10.14 -4.59
N GLY A 24 4.05 -10.06 -4.19
CA GLY A 24 4.59 -9.01 -3.34
C GLY A 24 5.24 -7.87 -4.12
N THR A 25 5.70 -6.83 -3.40
CA THR A 25 6.50 -5.70 -3.93
C THR A 25 5.89 -4.99 -5.14
N SER A 26 4.55 -4.89 -5.19
CA SER A 26 3.79 -4.29 -6.31
C SER A 26 4.03 -4.95 -7.68
N LYS A 27 4.56 -6.18 -7.72
CA LYS A 27 4.80 -6.90 -8.97
C LYS A 27 3.49 -7.09 -9.76
N GLY A 28 3.52 -6.73 -11.03
CA GLY A 28 2.33 -6.75 -11.89
C GLY A 28 1.38 -5.58 -11.70
N ILE A 29 1.75 -4.57 -10.91
CA ILE A 29 0.99 -3.34 -10.72
C ILE A 29 1.71 -2.19 -11.44
N THR A 30 1.00 -1.53 -12.35
CA THR A 30 1.45 -0.36 -13.10
C THR A 30 0.33 0.68 -13.16
N SER A 31 0.58 1.83 -13.74
CA SER A 31 -0.48 2.83 -14.00
C SER A 31 -1.62 2.27 -14.86
N ALA A 32 -1.33 1.31 -15.75
CA ALA A 32 -2.33 0.62 -16.57
C ALA A 32 -3.22 -0.36 -15.75
N SER A 33 -2.85 -0.68 -14.51
CA SER A 33 -3.67 -1.51 -13.63
C SER A 33 -4.94 -0.81 -13.15
N VAL A 34 -5.03 0.53 -13.28
CA VAL A 34 -6.22 1.30 -12.93
C VAL A 34 -7.10 1.49 -14.16
N VAL A 35 -8.29 0.92 -14.13
CA VAL A 35 -9.21 0.84 -15.27
C VAL A 35 -10.57 1.44 -14.93
N LYS A 36 -11.29 1.96 -15.96
CA LYS A 36 -12.45 2.82 -15.79
C LYS A 36 -13.80 2.13 -16.04
N ASP A 37 -13.79 0.89 -16.51
CA ASP A 37 -14.99 0.12 -16.84
C ASP A 37 -14.80 -1.38 -16.69
N GLU A 38 -15.90 -2.13 -16.76
CA GLU A 38 -15.92 -3.58 -16.60
C GLU A 38 -15.16 -4.31 -17.71
N THR A 39 -15.25 -3.84 -18.93
CA THR A 39 -14.59 -4.46 -20.09
C THR A 39 -13.06 -4.43 -19.91
N ALA A 40 -12.53 -3.26 -19.57
CA ALA A 40 -11.11 -3.08 -19.28
C ALA A 40 -10.68 -3.88 -18.04
N ALA A 41 -11.52 -3.93 -16.99
CA ALA A 41 -11.22 -4.72 -15.78
C ALA A 41 -11.13 -6.22 -16.09
N ARG A 42 -12.03 -6.76 -16.92
CA ARG A 42 -11.98 -8.17 -17.35
C ARG A 42 -10.77 -8.47 -18.20
N ALA A 43 -10.43 -7.58 -19.13
CA ALA A 43 -9.24 -7.75 -19.98
C ALA A 43 -7.95 -7.75 -19.14
N ALA A 44 -7.81 -6.79 -18.23
CA ALA A 44 -6.67 -6.71 -17.32
C ALA A 44 -6.59 -7.94 -16.40
N ALA A 45 -7.71 -8.38 -15.81
CA ALA A 45 -7.74 -9.57 -14.97
C ALA A 45 -7.32 -10.82 -15.74
N LYS A 46 -7.83 -11.00 -16.97
CA LYS A 46 -7.43 -12.14 -17.82
C LYS A 46 -5.93 -12.14 -18.11
N GLN A 47 -5.35 -10.98 -18.47
CA GLN A 47 -3.91 -10.86 -18.72
C GLN A 47 -3.07 -11.24 -17.49
N LEU A 48 -3.51 -10.83 -16.29
CA LEU A 48 -2.81 -11.19 -15.05
C LEU A 48 -2.92 -12.68 -14.74
N VAL A 49 -4.11 -13.27 -14.90
CA VAL A 49 -4.31 -14.72 -14.73
C VAL A 49 -3.43 -15.51 -15.68
N ASP A 50 -3.42 -15.14 -16.96
CA ASP A 50 -2.60 -15.82 -17.99
C ASP A 50 -1.09 -15.68 -17.70
N ARG A 51 -0.65 -14.51 -17.22
CA ARG A 51 0.76 -14.22 -16.99
C ARG A 51 1.31 -14.81 -15.69
N TYR A 52 0.52 -14.74 -14.61
CA TYR A 52 0.99 -15.10 -13.26
C TYR A 52 0.45 -16.45 -12.79
N HIS A 53 -0.43 -17.11 -13.55
CA HIS A 53 -1.05 -18.40 -13.22
C HIS A 53 -1.72 -18.42 -11.83
N GLN A 54 -2.31 -17.29 -11.44
CA GLN A 54 -2.99 -17.10 -10.17
C GLN A 54 -4.22 -16.20 -10.34
N PRO A 55 -5.15 -16.17 -9.37
CA PRO A 55 -6.28 -15.26 -9.44
C PRO A 55 -5.85 -13.79 -9.50
N ALA A 56 -6.62 -12.97 -10.21
CA ALA A 56 -6.52 -11.52 -10.15
C ALA A 56 -7.49 -10.96 -9.10
N LEU A 57 -7.07 -9.95 -8.38
CA LEU A 57 -7.87 -9.18 -7.44
C LEU A 57 -8.32 -7.89 -8.10
N ILE A 58 -9.63 -7.59 -8.02
CA ILE A 58 -10.21 -6.34 -8.50
C ILE A 58 -10.75 -5.59 -7.28
N GLU A 59 -10.29 -4.38 -7.06
CA GLU A 59 -10.67 -3.53 -5.93
C GLU A 59 -11.05 -2.12 -6.42
N GLU A 60 -11.89 -1.39 -5.68
CA GLU A 60 -12.11 0.03 -5.92
C GLU A 60 -10.78 0.79 -5.75
N TYR A 61 -10.43 1.63 -6.73
CA TYR A 61 -9.25 2.48 -6.60
C TYR A 61 -9.54 3.64 -5.66
N ILE A 62 -8.87 3.69 -4.54
CA ILE A 62 -9.03 4.75 -3.55
C ILE A 62 -8.16 5.95 -3.96
N THR A 63 -8.82 7.03 -4.37
CA THR A 63 -8.11 8.29 -4.67
C THR A 63 -7.76 9.01 -3.38
N GLY A 64 -6.48 9.36 -3.21
CA GLY A 64 -6.01 10.05 -2.02
C GLY A 64 -4.51 9.96 -1.81
N ARG A 65 -4.07 10.42 -0.62
CA ARG A 65 -2.69 10.36 -0.18
C ARG A 65 -2.33 8.93 0.22
N GLU A 66 -1.13 8.49 -0.10
CA GLU A 66 -0.64 7.13 0.22
C GLU A 66 0.39 7.19 1.33
N PHE A 67 0.26 6.31 2.30
CA PHE A 67 1.13 6.26 3.48
C PHE A 67 1.58 4.84 3.75
N THR A 68 2.79 4.72 4.32
CA THR A 68 3.28 3.50 4.93
C THR A 68 3.65 3.77 6.38
N VAL A 69 3.29 2.85 7.28
CA VAL A 69 3.42 3.04 8.73
C VAL A 69 3.99 1.78 9.37
N GLY A 70 5.08 1.94 10.09
CA GLY A 70 5.68 0.87 10.89
C GLY A 70 5.02 0.73 12.27
N LEU A 71 4.89 -0.52 12.74
CA LEU A 71 4.45 -0.84 14.09
C LEU A 71 5.46 -1.81 14.73
N LEU A 72 5.79 -1.57 15.99
CA LEU A 72 6.73 -2.38 16.77
C LEU A 72 6.13 -2.78 18.11
N GLY A 73 6.18 -4.04 18.46
CA GLY A 73 5.71 -4.61 19.73
C GLY A 73 4.47 -5.50 19.58
N GLU A 74 3.93 -5.98 20.68
CA GLU A 74 2.89 -6.97 20.70
C GLU A 74 1.47 -6.38 20.88
N ARG A 75 0.95 -6.36 22.13
CA ARG A 75 -0.45 -6.00 22.43
C ARG A 75 -0.78 -4.52 22.24
N ARG A 76 0.20 -3.65 22.43
CA ARG A 76 0.08 -2.19 22.26
C ARG A 76 1.28 -1.69 21.46
N PRO A 77 1.31 -1.99 20.16
CA PRO A 77 2.48 -1.66 19.36
C PRO A 77 2.73 -0.14 19.33
N LYS A 78 4.01 0.22 19.39
CA LYS A 78 4.45 1.56 19.10
C LYS A 78 4.21 1.82 17.61
N VAL A 79 3.43 2.83 17.30
CA VAL A 79 3.26 3.30 15.92
C VAL A 79 4.41 4.27 15.63
N LEU A 80 5.17 3.97 14.60
CA LEU A 80 6.22 4.85 14.10
C LEU A 80 5.61 5.98 13.27
N PRO A 81 6.36 7.08 13.05
CA PRO A 81 5.87 8.19 12.23
C PRO A 81 5.41 7.72 10.85
N PRO A 82 4.22 8.10 10.38
CA PRO A 82 3.80 7.79 9.02
C PRO A 82 4.75 8.39 7.99
N MET A 83 5.09 7.62 6.96
CA MET A 83 5.81 8.08 5.78
C MET A 83 4.82 8.20 4.62
N GLU A 84 4.80 9.35 3.96
CA GLU A 84 3.96 9.59 2.78
C GLU A 84 4.72 9.32 1.50
N VAL A 85 4.06 8.64 0.57
CA VAL A 85 4.50 8.46 -0.81
C VAL A 85 3.94 9.62 -1.64
N VAL A 86 4.78 10.60 -1.96
CA VAL A 86 4.39 11.81 -2.70
C VAL A 86 4.79 11.65 -4.16
N PHE A 87 3.80 11.63 -5.04
CA PHE A 87 4.02 11.57 -6.48
C PHE A 87 4.36 12.97 -7.03
N VAL A 88 5.42 13.05 -7.83
CA VAL A 88 5.82 14.26 -8.56
C VAL A 88 5.19 14.19 -9.94
N ASP A 89 4.46 15.23 -10.34
CA ASP A 89 3.69 15.25 -11.61
C ASP A 89 2.81 14.00 -11.79
N PRO A 90 1.88 13.73 -10.84
CA PRO A 90 1.16 12.48 -10.83
C PRO A 90 0.24 12.33 -12.04
N PRO A 91 0.14 11.11 -12.61
CA PRO A 91 -0.95 10.81 -13.54
C PRO A 91 -2.31 10.91 -12.82
N THR A 92 -3.41 10.86 -13.58
CA THR A 92 -4.78 10.97 -13.02
C THR A 92 -5.04 9.97 -11.88
N HIS A 93 -4.42 8.80 -11.94
CA HIS A 93 -4.53 7.73 -10.95
C HIS A 93 -3.13 7.19 -10.62
N PRO A 94 -2.39 7.86 -9.72
CA PRO A 94 -1.05 7.44 -9.38
C PRO A 94 -1.05 6.12 -8.60
N VAL A 95 -0.12 5.26 -8.94
CA VAL A 95 0.12 3.98 -8.27
C VAL A 95 1.60 3.86 -7.97
N TYR A 96 1.95 3.53 -6.74
CA TYR A 96 3.31 3.19 -6.37
C TYR A 96 3.59 1.74 -6.76
N GLY A 97 3.87 1.56 -8.07
CA GLY A 97 4.06 0.28 -8.71
C GLY A 97 5.47 -0.27 -8.60
N TYR A 98 5.69 -1.39 -9.29
CA TYR A 98 6.99 -2.05 -9.31
C TYR A 98 8.06 -1.19 -10.01
N GLU A 99 7.69 -0.49 -11.08
CA GLU A 99 8.61 0.37 -11.85
C GLU A 99 9.12 1.54 -11.01
N GLU A 100 8.22 2.18 -10.24
CA GLU A 100 8.57 3.28 -9.36
C GLU A 100 9.51 2.85 -8.22
N LYS A 101 9.48 1.55 -7.85
CA LYS A 101 10.36 0.97 -6.82
C LYS A 101 11.76 0.60 -7.35
N GLN A 102 11.92 0.46 -8.67
CA GLN A 102 13.16 0.00 -9.31
C GLN A 102 13.96 1.12 -9.99
N THR A 103 13.35 2.27 -10.23
CA THR A 103 13.98 3.35 -10.99
C THR A 103 14.41 4.49 -10.08
N ASP A 104 15.64 4.96 -10.25
CA ASP A 104 16.18 6.21 -9.67
C ASP A 104 15.48 7.48 -10.23
N THR A 105 14.31 7.33 -10.85
CA THR A 105 13.58 8.45 -11.44
C THR A 105 12.82 9.21 -10.38
N PRO A 106 12.89 10.56 -10.37
CA PRO A 106 12.29 11.41 -9.33
C PRO A 106 10.76 11.53 -9.43
N ARG A 107 10.05 10.45 -9.80
CA ARG A 107 8.57 10.44 -9.88
C ARG A 107 7.89 10.29 -8.53
N VAL A 108 8.64 9.84 -7.55
CA VAL A 108 8.15 9.62 -6.18
C VAL A 108 9.19 10.17 -5.21
N ARG A 109 8.72 10.91 -4.21
CA ARG A 109 9.52 11.29 -3.04
C ARG A 109 8.83 10.82 -1.78
N PHE A 110 9.59 10.57 -0.75
CA PHE A 110 9.09 10.17 0.56
C PHE A 110 9.17 11.32 1.55
N GLU A 111 8.07 11.57 2.25
CA GLU A 111 8.03 12.52 3.35
C GLU A 111 7.83 11.76 4.67
N CYS A 112 8.85 11.77 5.53
CA CYS A 112 8.80 11.16 6.84
C CYS A 112 9.43 12.08 7.89
N PRO A 113 8.68 12.53 8.93
CA PRO A 113 7.25 12.31 9.14
C PRO A 113 6.39 13.00 8.07
N ALA A 114 5.28 12.36 7.70
CA ALA A 114 4.30 12.95 6.81
C ALA A 114 3.68 14.22 7.39
N GLN A 115 3.38 15.20 6.54
CA GLN A 115 2.68 16.43 6.95
C GLN A 115 1.20 16.13 7.19
N LEU A 116 0.83 15.93 8.44
CA LEU A 116 -0.51 15.54 8.89
C LEU A 116 -1.04 16.49 9.96
N THR A 117 -2.32 16.79 9.91
CA THR A 117 -3.00 17.40 11.05
C THR A 117 -3.10 16.41 12.23
N PRO A 118 -3.22 16.88 13.48
CA PRO A 118 -3.38 15.99 14.62
C PRO A 118 -4.58 15.05 14.49
N SER A 119 -5.65 15.45 13.79
CA SER A 119 -6.82 14.59 13.57
C SER A 119 -6.56 13.49 12.53
N GLU A 120 -5.84 13.78 11.47
CA GLU A 120 -5.44 12.79 10.45
C GLU A 120 -4.48 11.76 11.05
N LEU A 121 -3.47 12.23 11.79
CA LEU A 121 -2.53 11.34 12.47
C LEU A 121 -3.25 10.36 13.41
N ARG A 122 -4.15 10.86 14.26
CA ARG A 122 -4.93 9.98 15.15
C ARG A 122 -5.78 8.94 14.40
N ARG A 123 -6.35 9.31 13.24
CA ARG A 123 -7.11 8.36 12.41
C ARG A 123 -6.20 7.26 11.84
N ILE A 124 -5.06 7.63 11.29
CA ILE A 124 -4.07 6.68 10.78
C ILE A 124 -3.61 5.75 11.91
N GLU A 125 -3.18 6.30 13.06
CA GLU A 125 -2.73 5.49 14.19
C GLU A 125 -3.79 4.52 14.68
N LYS A 126 -5.06 4.96 14.75
CA LYS A 126 -6.17 4.07 15.14
C LYS A 126 -6.31 2.93 14.15
N VAL A 127 -6.38 3.22 12.84
CA VAL A 127 -6.58 2.21 11.80
C VAL A 127 -5.44 1.21 11.79
N VAL A 128 -4.17 1.64 11.86
CA VAL A 128 -3.04 0.71 11.81
C VAL A 128 -2.97 -0.19 13.07
N ARG A 129 -3.31 0.34 14.26
CA ARG A 129 -3.41 -0.47 15.48
C ARG A 129 -4.54 -1.50 15.41
N ASP A 130 -5.71 -1.07 14.92
CA ASP A 130 -6.86 -1.97 14.76
C ASP A 130 -6.54 -3.08 13.74
N THR A 131 -5.88 -2.75 12.64
CA THR A 131 -5.43 -3.72 11.62
C THR A 131 -4.43 -4.72 12.20
N PHE A 132 -3.42 -4.24 12.92
CA PHE A 132 -2.41 -5.06 13.59
C PHE A 132 -3.06 -6.07 14.56
N ALA A 133 -4.00 -5.59 15.37
CA ALA A 133 -4.72 -6.42 16.33
C ALA A 133 -5.67 -7.42 15.64
N ALA A 134 -6.43 -6.97 14.63
CA ALA A 134 -7.40 -7.81 13.92
C ALA A 134 -6.74 -9.00 13.19
N LEU A 135 -5.51 -8.80 12.71
CA LEU A 135 -4.73 -9.84 12.02
C LEU A 135 -3.76 -10.59 12.95
N ALA A 136 -3.88 -10.37 14.28
CA ALA A 136 -3.06 -11.01 15.29
C ALA A 136 -1.54 -10.86 15.02
N CYS A 137 -1.11 -9.74 14.45
CA CYS A 137 0.30 -9.46 14.21
C CYS A 137 1.05 -9.33 15.54
N ARG A 138 2.34 -9.64 15.52
CA ARG A 138 3.25 -9.56 16.68
C ARG A 138 4.58 -8.96 16.23
N ASP A 139 5.28 -8.40 17.21
CA ASP A 139 6.66 -7.91 17.11
C ASP A 139 6.82 -6.75 16.12
N VAL A 140 6.55 -6.97 14.85
CA VAL A 140 6.74 -5.99 13.80
C VAL A 140 5.70 -6.13 12.70
N ALA A 141 5.24 -4.99 12.15
CA ALA A 141 4.51 -4.97 10.89
C ALA A 141 4.68 -3.61 10.21
N ARG A 142 4.44 -3.59 8.89
CA ARG A 142 4.27 -2.37 8.10
C ARG A 142 2.89 -2.39 7.47
N VAL A 143 2.13 -1.33 7.67
CA VAL A 143 0.80 -1.17 7.08
C VAL A 143 0.85 -0.11 6.01
N ASP A 144 0.42 -0.48 4.81
CA ASP A 144 0.30 0.42 3.67
C ASP A 144 -1.17 0.82 3.53
N LEU A 145 -1.44 2.13 3.38
CA LEU A 145 -2.81 2.66 3.44
C LEU A 145 -2.99 3.90 2.55
N ARG A 146 -4.25 4.17 2.20
CA ARG A 146 -4.64 5.42 1.53
C ARG A 146 -5.64 6.20 2.36
N MET A 147 -5.49 7.53 2.34
CA MET A 147 -6.41 8.45 2.95
C MET A 147 -7.06 9.34 1.90
N THR A 148 -8.37 9.31 1.83
CA THR A 148 -9.16 10.15 0.92
C THR A 148 -9.15 11.61 1.37
N LYS A 149 -9.54 12.53 0.48
CA LYS A 149 -9.61 13.96 0.77
C LYS A 149 -10.54 14.31 1.94
N ASP A 150 -11.58 13.51 2.17
CA ASP A 150 -12.50 13.64 3.33
C ASP A 150 -11.97 12.95 4.61
N GLY A 151 -10.73 12.45 4.56
CA GLY A 151 -10.01 11.90 5.70
C GLY A 151 -10.39 10.47 6.09
N ARG A 152 -11.09 9.72 5.23
CA ARG A 152 -11.28 8.27 5.42
C ARG A 152 -10.00 7.53 5.10
N VAL A 153 -9.65 6.57 5.96
CA VAL A 153 -8.43 5.76 5.83
C VAL A 153 -8.80 4.35 5.40
N TYR A 154 -8.13 3.88 4.35
CA TYR A 154 -8.31 2.54 3.79
C TYR A 154 -6.98 1.79 3.85
N VAL A 155 -6.99 0.58 4.40
CA VAL A 155 -5.82 -0.29 4.41
C VAL A 155 -5.69 -0.94 3.03
N ILE A 156 -4.49 -0.85 2.45
CA ILE A 156 -4.14 -1.54 1.20
C ILE A 156 -3.65 -2.94 1.53
N GLU A 157 -2.63 -3.01 2.40
CA GLU A 157 -2.05 -4.27 2.85
C GLU A 157 -1.34 -4.13 4.18
N ILE A 158 -1.07 -5.25 4.83
CA ILE A 158 -0.17 -5.35 5.97
C ILE A 158 0.96 -6.33 5.66
N ASN A 159 2.16 -5.93 5.98
CA ASN A 159 3.38 -6.73 5.82
C ASN A 159 3.88 -7.13 7.21
N PRO A 160 3.57 -8.35 7.71
CA PRO A 160 4.02 -8.80 9.05
C PRO A 160 5.51 -9.17 9.08
N LEU A 161 6.14 -9.32 7.93
CA LEU A 161 7.58 -9.49 7.77
C LEU A 161 8.09 -8.45 6.75
N PRO A 162 8.15 -7.17 7.13
CA PRO A 162 8.60 -6.11 6.23
C PRO A 162 10.08 -6.26 5.92
N GLY A 163 10.51 -5.71 4.78
CA GLY A 163 11.94 -5.66 4.43
C GLY A 163 12.76 -4.94 5.50
N LEU A 164 13.97 -5.42 5.74
CA LEU A 164 14.89 -4.92 6.77
C LEU A 164 16.26 -4.53 6.21
N THR A 165 16.35 -4.19 4.93
CA THR A 165 17.60 -3.69 4.35
C THR A 165 17.90 -2.29 4.90
N PRO A 166 19.06 -2.07 5.55
CA PRO A 166 19.43 -0.76 6.11
C PRO A 166 19.39 0.34 5.05
N ASP A 167 18.92 1.52 5.44
CA ASP A 167 18.82 2.73 4.61
C ASP A 167 18.02 2.58 3.29
N PHE A 168 17.40 1.42 3.06
CA PHE A 168 16.62 1.13 1.86
C PHE A 168 15.17 0.75 2.18
N SER A 169 14.95 -0.20 3.07
CA SER A 169 13.59 -0.65 3.41
C SER A 169 12.82 0.41 4.17
N ASP A 170 11.56 0.63 3.80
CA ASP A 170 10.68 1.66 4.37
C ASP A 170 10.65 1.62 5.91
N LEU A 171 10.56 0.41 6.51
CA LEU A 171 10.57 0.30 7.96
C LEU A 171 11.87 0.82 8.59
N CYS A 172 13.02 0.54 7.97
CA CYS A 172 14.32 1.00 8.45
C CYS A 172 14.45 2.53 8.34
N VAL A 173 13.96 3.10 7.24
CA VAL A 173 13.93 4.54 7.01
C VAL A 173 13.04 5.23 8.06
N ILE A 174 11.83 4.72 8.27
CA ILE A 174 10.87 5.25 9.26
C ILE A 174 11.44 5.13 10.68
N ALA A 175 12.04 4.00 11.04
CA ALA A 175 12.65 3.80 12.35
C ALA A 175 13.80 4.79 12.62
N LYS A 176 14.65 5.03 11.61
CA LYS A 176 15.74 6.02 11.68
C LYS A 176 15.22 7.42 11.92
N VAL A 177 14.13 7.83 11.23
CA VAL A 177 13.46 9.12 11.47
C VAL A 177 12.87 9.20 12.88
N ALA A 178 12.39 8.08 13.42
CA ALA A 178 11.91 7.97 14.81
C ALA A 178 13.03 7.97 15.86
N GLY A 179 14.29 8.16 15.46
CA GLY A 179 15.46 8.18 16.35
C GLY A 179 15.95 6.79 16.76
N MET A 180 15.54 5.74 16.05
CA MET A 180 15.95 4.36 16.31
C MET A 180 17.03 3.96 15.28
N ASP A 181 18.20 3.59 15.74
CA ASP A 181 19.23 3.04 14.86
C ASP A 181 18.87 1.60 14.40
N TYR A 182 19.56 1.13 13.36
CA TYR A 182 19.30 -0.20 12.79
C TYR A 182 19.49 -1.34 13.78
N ARG A 183 20.53 -1.25 14.62
CA ARG A 183 20.80 -2.28 15.63
C ARG A 183 19.70 -2.39 16.68
N SER A 184 19.11 -1.25 17.05
CA SER A 184 17.99 -1.20 18.00
C SER A 184 16.66 -1.65 17.38
N LEU A 185 16.55 -1.60 16.04
CA LEU A 185 15.37 -2.09 15.32
C LEU A 185 15.36 -3.63 15.21
N ILE A 186 16.53 -4.24 15.04
CA ILE A 186 16.71 -5.70 14.91
C ILE A 186 16.88 -6.34 16.28
#